data_8e795208f269e30f76cbbb37dc0ef923
#
_entry.id   8e795208f269e30f76cbbb37dc0ef923
#
_cell.length_a   1.000
_cell.length_b   1.000
_cell.length_c   1.000
_cell.angle_alpha   90.00
_cell.angle_beta   90.00
_cell.angle_gamma   90.00
#
_symmetry.space_group_name_H-M   'P 1'
#
loop_
_entity.id
_entity.type
_entity.pdbx_description
1 polymer ?
#
loop_
_entity_poly.entity_id
_entity_poly.type
_entity_poly.pdbx_seq_one_letter_code
_entity_poly.pdbx_strand_id
1 'polypeptide(L)'
;AYERYQRLTKNDDGTYSPANRRVIQRHRQNIGTIVEAGRLKVKRIRRGNQGKIIGEVEEYFAQQLTPGDTFYFAGEVLRFEAIRDMQLHAKPAKAKEPKIPSYAGGQMPLSTYLAEGVRAILATQKSWRALPAQVQEWLKLQQAFSQLPSPDNVLVEQFPFRHAHYTLYYTFDGRKANQTLGMLLTRRMEKMGIKPLSFSVTDYGLSVASVNAITQGQLQQLFQPDILGDESEDWMLQAPMLKRSFRQVAVVSGLTEQRYHASQKTMKQVTFSTDLIYDTLREHDRDHILLKVARADAERELLDLRRLANLLIRYVDSATLVNLEKPSPMAIPIVLDVRSEQVKGAGAQAIIEQANLYAEAETMLDEVRALLSGASVE
;
A
#
# COMPACT_ATOMS: atom_id res chain seq x y z
N ALA A 1 26.72 -4.12 -8.53
CA ALA A 1 28.10 -3.97 -8.90
C ALA A 1 28.99 -4.57 -7.81
N TYR A 2 29.45 -5.77 -8.04
CA TYR A 2 30.46 -6.37 -7.14
C TYR A 2 31.74 -5.55 -7.27
N GLU A 3 32.23 -5.02 -6.13
CA GLU A 3 33.54 -4.37 -6.13
C GLU A 3 34.63 -5.40 -6.46
N ARG A 4 35.55 -5.04 -7.34
CA ARG A 4 36.70 -5.85 -7.69
C ARG A 4 37.67 -6.08 -6.52
N TYR A 5 37.44 -5.49 -5.35
CA TYR A 5 38.33 -5.49 -4.21
C TYR A 5 37.69 -6.22 -3.03
N GLN A 6 38.44 -7.13 -2.44
CA GLN A 6 38.07 -7.78 -1.20
C GLN A 6 37.91 -6.74 -0.09
N ARG A 7 36.80 -6.82 0.64
CA ARG A 7 36.54 -5.95 1.81
C ARG A 7 37.26 -6.47 3.06
N LEU A 8 37.48 -7.78 3.14
CA LEU A 8 38.12 -8.46 4.25
C LEU A 8 39.34 -9.25 3.74
N THR A 9 40.41 -9.24 4.53
CA THR A 9 41.58 -10.06 4.31
C THR A 9 41.61 -11.14 5.40
N LYS A 10 41.82 -12.40 5.01
CA LYS A 10 41.99 -13.50 5.94
C LYS A 10 43.45 -13.46 6.44
N ASN A 11 43.65 -13.46 7.75
CA ASN A 11 44.93 -13.50 8.41
C ASN A 11 45.43 -14.96 8.54
N ASP A 12 46.72 -15.14 8.82
CA ASP A 12 47.36 -16.46 8.97
C ASP A 12 46.79 -17.25 10.17
N ASP A 13 46.31 -16.57 11.18
CA ASP A 13 45.64 -17.15 12.36
C ASP A 13 44.17 -17.54 12.12
N GLY A 14 43.69 -17.39 10.90
CA GLY A 14 42.29 -17.68 10.52
C GLY A 14 41.26 -16.58 10.81
N THR A 15 41.68 -15.48 11.44
CA THR A 15 40.83 -14.31 11.67
C THR A 15 40.70 -13.47 10.40
N TYR A 16 39.76 -12.50 10.40
CA TYR A 16 39.56 -11.57 9.28
C TYR A 16 39.78 -10.14 9.74
N SER A 17 40.49 -9.37 8.94
CA SER A 17 40.67 -7.93 9.14
C SER A 17 40.16 -7.12 7.94
N PRO A 18 39.76 -5.85 8.14
CA PRO A 18 39.37 -4.97 7.04
C PRO A 18 40.55 -4.74 6.10
N ALA A 19 40.32 -4.88 4.79
CA ALA A 19 41.40 -4.78 3.78
C ALA A 19 42.08 -3.40 3.75
N ASN A 20 41.36 -2.32 4.10
CA ASN A 20 41.93 -0.97 4.15
C ASN A 20 41.04 0.00 4.95
N ARG A 21 41.60 1.21 5.23
CA ARG A 21 40.87 2.29 5.96
C ARG A 21 39.57 2.71 5.32
N ARG A 22 39.44 2.67 3.99
CA ARG A 22 38.18 3.04 3.29
C ARG A 22 37.07 2.06 3.62
N VAL A 23 37.35 0.78 3.72
CA VAL A 23 36.39 -0.25 4.14
C VAL A 23 35.87 0.04 5.54
N ILE A 24 36.75 0.41 6.49
CA ILE A 24 36.36 0.79 7.85
C ILE A 24 35.44 2.02 7.84
N GLN A 25 35.81 3.06 7.11
CA GLN A 25 35.00 4.28 7.01
C GLN A 25 33.61 4.00 6.39
N ARG A 26 33.56 3.24 5.30
CA ARG A 26 32.31 2.84 4.67
C ARG A 26 31.43 2.03 5.61
N HIS A 27 32.02 1.08 6.33
CA HIS A 27 31.28 0.30 7.31
C HIS A 27 30.68 1.19 8.40
N ARG A 28 31.46 2.12 8.98
CA ARG A 28 30.97 3.05 10.00
C ARG A 28 29.88 3.99 9.50
N GLN A 29 29.89 4.37 8.23
CA GLN A 29 28.87 5.23 7.61
C GLN A 29 27.54 4.50 7.32
N ASN A 30 27.58 3.19 7.15
CA ASN A 30 26.45 2.37 6.74
C ASN A 30 26.08 1.29 7.79
N ILE A 31 26.70 1.32 8.96
CA ILE A 31 26.36 0.39 10.04
C ILE A 31 25.05 0.79 10.69
N GLY A 32 24.17 -0.18 10.87
CA GLY A 32 22.88 -0.01 11.54
C GLY A 32 21.77 -0.81 10.88
N THR A 33 20.80 -1.20 11.67
CA THR A 33 19.62 -1.93 11.22
C THR A 33 18.41 -1.00 10.96
N ILE A 34 18.49 0.24 11.44
CA ILE A 34 17.47 1.26 11.21
C ILE A 34 17.84 2.02 9.94
N VAL A 35 17.09 1.77 8.86
CA VAL A 35 17.24 2.48 7.60
C VAL A 35 16.31 3.71 7.63
N GLU A 36 16.93 4.87 7.50
CA GLU A 36 16.18 6.13 7.43
C GLU A 36 15.35 6.20 6.13
N ALA A 37 14.06 6.52 6.24
CA ALA A 37 13.25 6.81 5.08
C ALA A 37 13.84 8.03 4.33
N GLY A 38 13.95 7.92 3.02
CA GLY A 38 14.47 9.02 2.20
C GLY A 38 13.60 10.28 2.37
N ARG A 39 14.21 11.37 2.83
CA ARG A 39 13.56 12.68 2.96
C ARG A 39 14.27 13.69 2.09
N LEU A 40 13.49 14.57 1.47
CA LEU A 40 14.00 15.70 0.68
C LEU A 40 13.69 17.01 1.38
N LYS A 41 14.67 17.88 1.48
CA LYS A 41 14.47 19.23 2.01
C LYS A 41 13.69 20.06 1.00
N VAL A 42 12.58 20.67 1.43
CA VAL A 42 11.80 21.58 0.57
C VAL A 42 12.44 22.94 0.59
N LYS A 43 12.98 23.36 -0.58
CA LYS A 43 13.61 24.67 -0.78
C LYS A 43 12.64 25.58 -1.52
N ARG A 44 12.11 26.56 -0.80
CA ARG A 44 11.29 27.62 -1.39
C ARG A 44 12.18 28.64 -2.10
N ILE A 45 12.11 28.67 -3.42
CA ILE A 45 12.94 29.54 -4.27
C ILE A 45 12.29 30.93 -4.38
N ARG A 46 13.11 31.97 -4.24
CA ARG A 46 12.81 33.36 -4.59
C ARG A 46 13.56 33.75 -5.87
N ARG A 47 13.39 34.97 -6.35
CA ARG A 47 14.13 35.49 -7.53
C ARG A 47 15.65 35.27 -7.36
N GLY A 48 16.33 34.79 -8.41
CA GLY A 48 17.78 34.58 -8.42
C GLY A 48 18.29 33.27 -7.80
N ASN A 49 17.51 32.22 -7.76
CA ASN A 49 17.90 30.91 -7.22
C ASN A 49 18.26 30.87 -5.70
N GLN A 50 18.15 31.99 -5.01
CA GLN A 50 18.24 32.04 -3.56
C GLN A 50 16.94 31.49 -2.96
N GLY A 51 17.03 30.54 -2.03
CA GLY A 51 15.88 29.93 -1.43
C GLY A 51 16.11 29.53 0.02
N LYS A 52 15.03 29.50 0.80
CA LYS A 52 15.02 29.07 2.19
C LYS A 52 14.49 27.63 2.26
N ILE A 53 15.13 26.77 3.07
CA ILE A 53 14.58 25.48 3.44
C ILE A 53 13.43 25.74 4.40
N ILE A 54 12.24 25.20 4.10
CA ILE A 54 11.02 25.41 4.87
C ILE A 54 10.50 24.13 5.54
N GLY A 55 11.17 22.99 5.33
CA GLY A 55 10.87 21.71 5.93
C GLY A 55 11.36 20.54 5.09
N GLU A 56 10.84 19.36 5.37
CA GLU A 56 11.20 18.12 4.69
C GLU A 56 9.93 17.36 4.27
N VAL A 57 9.98 16.73 3.10
CA VAL A 57 8.94 15.80 2.61
C VAL A 57 9.56 14.44 2.36
N GLU A 58 8.74 13.40 2.40
CA GLU A 58 9.20 12.07 2.00
C GLU A 58 9.53 12.01 0.52
N GLU A 59 10.61 11.32 0.20
CA GLU A 59 11.08 11.15 -1.18
C GLU A 59 10.00 10.48 -2.05
N TYR A 60 9.21 9.58 -1.48
CA TYR A 60 8.09 8.94 -2.17
C TYR A 60 7.06 9.93 -2.72
N PHE A 61 6.66 10.92 -1.91
CA PHE A 61 5.77 11.98 -2.36
C PHE A 61 6.42 12.83 -3.47
N ALA A 62 7.68 13.20 -3.27
CA ALA A 62 8.40 14.02 -4.22
C ALA A 62 8.57 13.34 -5.60
N GLN A 63 8.68 12.01 -5.64
CA GLN A 63 8.76 11.23 -6.89
C GLN A 63 7.46 11.21 -7.70
N GLN A 64 6.32 11.48 -7.06
CA GLN A 64 5.02 11.57 -7.72
C GLN A 64 4.75 12.95 -8.33
N LEU A 65 5.63 13.92 -8.08
CA LEU A 65 5.50 15.26 -8.63
C LEU A 65 6.18 15.36 -9.99
N THR A 66 5.46 15.96 -10.94
CA THR A 66 6.02 16.40 -12.21
C THR A 66 6.27 17.90 -12.19
N PRO A 67 7.31 18.42 -12.87
CA PRO A 67 7.54 19.85 -12.94
C PRO A 67 6.29 20.62 -13.38
N GLY A 68 5.87 21.61 -12.58
CA GLY A 68 4.62 22.34 -12.75
C GLY A 68 3.50 21.95 -11.80
N ASP A 69 3.54 20.75 -11.22
CA ASP A 69 2.57 20.34 -10.19
C ASP A 69 2.59 21.28 -8.99
N THR A 70 1.41 21.49 -8.42
CA THR A 70 1.26 22.29 -7.20
C THR A 70 0.98 21.39 -5.99
N PHE A 71 1.56 21.75 -4.85
CA PHE A 71 1.36 21.05 -3.60
C PHE A 71 1.29 22.00 -2.42
N TYR A 72 0.56 21.59 -1.38
CA TYR A 72 0.41 22.39 -0.16
C TYR A 72 1.47 21.98 0.86
N PHE A 73 2.29 22.94 1.33
CA PHE A 73 3.35 22.66 2.28
C PHE A 73 3.68 23.89 3.14
N ALA A 74 3.87 23.69 4.45
CA ALA A 74 4.22 24.73 5.40
C ALA A 74 3.28 25.95 5.37
N GLY A 75 1.96 25.72 5.17
CA GLY A 75 0.95 26.78 5.17
C GLY A 75 0.80 27.54 3.84
N GLU A 76 1.50 27.13 2.77
CA GLU A 76 1.41 27.79 1.46
C GLU A 76 1.33 26.80 0.30
N VAL A 77 0.76 27.24 -0.81
CA VAL A 77 0.74 26.45 -2.05
C VAL A 77 2.03 26.71 -2.81
N LEU A 78 2.72 25.64 -3.17
CA LEU A 78 3.98 25.66 -3.88
C LEU A 78 3.86 24.95 -5.22
N ARG A 79 4.57 25.42 -6.24
CA ARG A 79 4.73 24.76 -7.53
C ARG A 79 6.08 24.05 -7.56
N PHE A 80 6.07 22.76 -7.82
CA PHE A 80 7.28 21.97 -7.98
C PHE A 80 8.03 22.34 -9.26
N GLU A 81 9.34 22.57 -9.14
CA GLU A 81 10.22 22.91 -10.26
C GLU A 81 11.18 21.75 -10.61
N ALA A 82 11.90 21.24 -9.62
CA ALA A 82 12.87 20.15 -9.82
C ALA A 82 13.36 19.58 -8.48
N ILE A 83 13.97 18.39 -8.53
CA ILE A 83 14.80 17.87 -7.44
C ILE A 83 16.27 18.06 -7.82
N ARG A 84 17.05 18.73 -6.96
CA ARG A 84 18.50 18.93 -7.11
C ARG A 84 19.16 18.79 -5.74
N ASP A 85 20.29 18.10 -5.67
CA ASP A 85 21.10 17.92 -4.45
C ASP A 85 20.28 17.53 -3.20
N MET A 86 19.38 16.52 -3.34
CA MET A 86 18.47 16.07 -2.30
C MET A 86 17.54 17.19 -1.77
N GLN A 87 17.28 18.20 -2.57
CA GLN A 87 16.34 19.25 -2.26
C GLN A 87 15.24 19.33 -3.32
N LEU A 88 13.99 19.40 -2.86
CA LEU A 88 12.83 19.69 -3.67
C LEU A 88 12.72 21.21 -3.83
N HIS A 89 12.99 21.70 -5.02
CA HIS A 89 12.91 23.11 -5.35
C HIS A 89 11.48 23.48 -5.76
N ALA A 90 10.90 24.47 -5.10
CA ALA A 90 9.54 24.91 -5.36
C ALA A 90 9.40 26.43 -5.25
N LYS A 91 8.43 27.00 -5.99
CA LYS A 91 8.07 28.42 -5.98
C LYS A 91 6.66 28.62 -5.41
N PRO A 92 6.38 29.73 -4.73
CA PRO A 92 5.01 30.07 -4.36
C PRO A 92 4.10 30.10 -5.58
N ALA A 93 2.91 29.53 -5.44
CA ALA A 93 1.91 29.46 -6.49
C ALA A 93 0.50 29.66 -5.91
N LYS A 94 -0.49 29.75 -6.81
CA LYS A 94 -1.91 29.69 -6.46
C LYS A 94 -2.52 28.53 -7.24
N ALA A 95 -3.22 27.65 -6.57
CA ALA A 95 -3.99 26.59 -7.18
C ALA A 95 -5.23 26.31 -6.33
N LYS A 96 -6.31 25.88 -6.97
CA LYS A 96 -7.54 25.49 -6.27
C LYS A 96 -7.35 24.13 -5.58
N GLU A 97 -6.62 23.20 -6.20
CA GLU A 97 -6.44 21.82 -5.77
C GLU A 97 -4.94 21.43 -5.76
N PRO A 98 -4.17 21.91 -4.76
CA PRO A 98 -2.78 21.47 -4.63
C PRO A 98 -2.72 20.05 -4.08
N LYS A 99 -1.78 19.23 -4.56
CA LYS A 99 -1.48 17.92 -3.97
C LYS A 99 -1.07 18.07 -2.50
N ILE A 100 -1.52 17.16 -1.65
CA ILE A 100 -1.16 17.17 -0.22
C ILE A 100 -0.08 16.12 0.00
N PRO A 101 1.07 16.46 0.64
CA PRO A 101 2.09 15.50 0.98
C PRO A 101 1.52 14.39 1.89
N SER A 102 1.71 13.14 1.49
CA SER A 102 1.46 11.99 2.34
C SER A 102 2.75 11.61 3.08
N TYR A 103 2.63 11.28 4.33
CA TYR A 103 3.72 10.80 5.16
C TYR A 103 3.49 9.35 5.52
N ALA A 104 4.50 8.49 5.33
CA ALA A 104 4.46 7.11 5.74
C ALA A 104 4.61 7.03 7.27
N GLY A 105 3.53 7.30 7.97
CA GLY A 105 3.44 7.05 9.40
C GLY A 105 3.19 5.57 9.65
N GLY A 106 3.78 5.00 10.71
CA GLY A 106 3.39 3.69 11.20
C GLY A 106 1.94 3.73 11.66
N GLN A 107 1.07 2.93 11.02
CA GLN A 107 -0.29 2.73 11.51
C GLN A 107 -0.28 1.58 12.51
N MET A 108 -0.86 1.80 13.68
CA MET A 108 -1.11 0.72 14.65
C MET A 108 -2.05 -0.29 14.00
N PRO A 109 -1.69 -1.58 13.93
CA PRO A 109 -2.55 -2.57 13.32
C PRO A 109 -3.83 -2.76 14.15
N LEU A 110 -4.96 -2.95 13.46
CA LEU A 110 -6.22 -3.29 14.11
C LEU A 110 -6.07 -4.62 14.84
N SER A 111 -6.27 -4.63 16.17
CA SER A 111 -6.24 -5.86 16.95
C SER A 111 -7.48 -6.73 16.66
N THR A 112 -7.35 -8.04 16.83
CA THR A 112 -8.48 -8.98 16.66
C THR A 112 -9.64 -8.62 17.60
N TYR A 113 -9.34 -8.29 18.85
CA TYR A 113 -10.37 -7.89 19.83
C TYR A 113 -11.12 -6.63 19.42
N LEU A 114 -10.42 -5.62 18.91
CA LEU A 114 -11.05 -4.40 18.43
C LEU A 114 -11.92 -4.69 17.20
N ALA A 115 -11.44 -5.49 16.25
CA ALA A 115 -12.17 -5.87 15.07
C ALA A 115 -13.47 -6.64 15.40
N GLU A 116 -13.40 -7.60 16.32
CA GLU A 116 -14.56 -8.34 16.82
C GLU A 116 -15.56 -7.41 17.53
N GLY A 117 -15.05 -6.50 18.37
CA GLY A 117 -15.88 -5.50 19.04
C GLY A 117 -16.62 -4.60 18.04
N VAL A 118 -15.95 -4.11 17.00
CA VAL A 118 -16.58 -3.30 15.96
C VAL A 118 -17.66 -4.09 15.23
N ARG A 119 -17.40 -5.32 14.79
CA ARG A 119 -18.42 -6.17 14.14
C ARG A 119 -19.63 -6.43 15.01
N ALA A 120 -19.41 -6.72 16.32
CA ALA A 120 -20.49 -6.93 17.27
C ALA A 120 -21.37 -5.66 17.42
N ILE A 121 -20.75 -4.47 17.44
CA ILE A 121 -21.47 -3.20 17.47
C ILE A 121 -22.29 -2.99 16.19
N LEU A 122 -21.70 -3.24 15.03
CA LEU A 122 -22.40 -3.10 13.74
C LEU A 122 -23.62 -4.01 13.62
N ALA A 123 -23.48 -5.26 14.07
CA ALA A 123 -24.54 -6.25 14.02
C ALA A 123 -25.70 -6.00 14.99
N THR A 124 -25.48 -5.19 16.05
CA THR A 124 -26.45 -5.01 17.15
C THR A 124 -26.99 -3.59 17.20
N GLN A 125 -28.14 -3.31 16.61
CA GLN A 125 -28.73 -1.97 16.58
C GLN A 125 -28.89 -1.34 17.97
N LYS A 126 -29.13 -2.12 19.03
CA LYS A 126 -29.25 -1.61 20.39
C LYS A 126 -27.97 -0.92 20.87
N SER A 127 -26.80 -1.38 20.43
CA SER A 127 -25.50 -0.80 20.76
C SER A 127 -25.25 0.55 20.09
N TRP A 128 -25.95 0.85 19.00
CA TRP A 128 -25.79 2.12 18.26
C TRP A 128 -26.18 3.34 19.09
N ARG A 129 -27.08 3.18 20.08
CA ARG A 129 -27.51 4.28 20.94
C ARG A 129 -26.35 4.93 21.72
N ALA A 130 -25.26 4.21 21.91
CA ALA A 130 -24.05 4.73 22.57
C ALA A 130 -23.07 5.40 21.59
N LEU A 131 -23.32 5.33 20.29
CA LEU A 131 -22.47 5.92 19.26
C LEU A 131 -22.83 7.40 19.01
N PRO A 132 -21.89 8.21 18.50
CA PRO A 132 -22.20 9.57 18.03
C PRO A 132 -23.33 9.58 17.00
N ALA A 133 -24.14 10.64 17.02
CA ALA A 133 -25.33 10.75 16.14
C ALA A 133 -24.99 10.55 14.65
N GLN A 134 -23.87 11.13 14.19
CA GLN A 134 -23.40 11.02 12.82
C GLN A 134 -23.11 9.56 12.43
N VAL A 135 -22.54 8.77 13.37
CA VAL A 135 -22.26 7.35 13.13
C VAL A 135 -23.56 6.55 13.08
N GLN A 136 -24.52 6.85 13.97
CA GLN A 136 -25.84 6.21 13.95
C GLN A 136 -26.57 6.46 12.62
N GLU A 137 -26.52 7.68 12.12
CA GLU A 137 -27.12 8.06 10.84
C GLU A 137 -26.45 7.33 9.69
N TRP A 138 -25.12 7.31 9.67
CA TRP A 138 -24.35 6.60 8.65
C TRP A 138 -24.64 5.07 8.63
N LEU A 139 -24.79 4.43 9.79
CA LEU A 139 -25.15 3.02 9.88
C LEU A 139 -26.59 2.75 9.40
N LYS A 140 -27.53 3.65 9.70
CA LYS A 140 -28.91 3.56 9.17
C LYS A 140 -28.93 3.66 7.63
N LEU A 141 -28.14 4.56 7.08
CA LEU A 141 -27.98 4.68 5.64
C LEU A 141 -27.40 3.43 5.02
N GLN A 142 -26.32 2.90 5.60
CA GLN A 142 -25.75 1.63 5.13
C GLN A 142 -26.83 0.54 5.10
N GLN A 143 -27.63 0.43 6.15
CA GLN A 143 -28.69 -0.57 6.24
C GLN A 143 -29.83 -0.34 5.23
N ALA A 144 -30.10 0.91 4.85
CA ALA A 144 -31.10 1.25 3.84
C ALA A 144 -30.62 0.92 2.41
N PHE A 145 -29.32 1.05 2.15
CA PHE A 145 -28.73 0.83 0.82
C PHE A 145 -28.21 -0.59 0.61
N SER A 146 -27.81 -1.28 1.68
CA SER A 146 -27.18 -2.59 1.62
C SER A 146 -27.39 -3.35 2.94
N GLN A 147 -26.43 -4.17 3.29
CA GLN A 147 -26.39 -4.91 4.54
C GLN A 147 -25.27 -4.37 5.45
N LEU A 148 -25.31 -4.77 6.72
CA LEU A 148 -24.25 -4.52 7.67
C LEU A 148 -23.39 -5.77 7.85
N PRO A 149 -22.06 -5.62 7.95
CA PRO A 149 -21.19 -6.73 8.32
C PRO A 149 -21.58 -7.33 9.68
N SER A 150 -21.52 -8.63 9.77
CA SER A 150 -21.83 -9.38 11.01
C SER A 150 -20.64 -10.27 11.43
N PRO A 151 -20.62 -10.76 12.69
CA PRO A 151 -19.60 -11.71 13.12
C PRO A 151 -19.65 -13.04 12.36
N ASP A 152 -20.82 -13.42 11.84
CA ASP A 152 -21.09 -14.77 11.31
C ASP A 152 -20.86 -14.89 9.80
N ASN A 153 -20.72 -13.78 9.08
CA ASN A 153 -20.48 -13.80 7.63
C ASN A 153 -19.48 -12.73 7.17
N VAL A 154 -18.92 -12.93 5.97
CA VAL A 154 -18.27 -11.85 5.23
C VAL A 154 -19.27 -11.25 4.26
N LEU A 155 -19.63 -10.00 4.51
CA LEU A 155 -20.35 -9.22 3.53
C LEU A 155 -19.42 -8.88 2.36
N VAL A 156 -19.86 -9.16 1.15
CA VAL A 156 -19.17 -8.77 -0.08
C VAL A 156 -20.15 -7.95 -0.90
N GLU A 157 -19.81 -6.70 -1.15
CA GLU A 157 -20.61 -5.81 -2.00
C GLU A 157 -19.97 -5.69 -3.38
N GLN A 158 -20.78 -5.66 -4.42
CA GLN A 158 -20.33 -5.44 -5.78
C GLN A 158 -21.20 -4.40 -6.48
N PHE A 159 -20.58 -3.46 -7.15
CA PHE A 159 -21.28 -2.45 -7.95
C PHE A 159 -20.46 -2.06 -9.18
N PRO A 160 -21.14 -1.68 -10.28
CA PRO A 160 -20.48 -1.08 -11.42
C PRO A 160 -20.10 0.37 -11.08
N PHE A 161 -18.90 0.76 -11.45
CA PHE A 161 -18.49 2.15 -11.38
C PHE A 161 -17.62 2.47 -12.61
N ARG A 162 -18.14 3.34 -13.49
CA ARG A 162 -17.57 3.68 -14.80
C ARG A 162 -17.33 2.48 -15.70
N HIS A 163 -16.06 2.10 -15.87
CA HIS A 163 -15.62 1.03 -16.78
C HIS A 163 -15.17 -0.23 -16.05
N ALA A 164 -15.36 -0.28 -14.75
CA ALA A 164 -14.97 -1.37 -13.88
C ALA A 164 -16.09 -1.81 -12.93
N HIS A 165 -15.97 -3.02 -12.42
CA HIS A 165 -16.76 -3.54 -11.31
C HIS A 165 -15.89 -3.52 -10.05
N TYR A 166 -16.40 -2.93 -8.98
CA TYR A 166 -15.76 -2.90 -7.68
C TYR A 166 -16.40 -3.96 -6.81
N THR A 167 -15.55 -4.86 -6.28
CA THR A 167 -15.96 -5.89 -5.33
C THR A 167 -15.27 -5.61 -4.00
N LEU A 168 -16.05 -5.37 -2.96
CA LEU A 168 -15.58 -5.02 -1.63
C LEU A 168 -15.82 -6.16 -0.64
N TYR A 169 -14.82 -6.51 0.11
CA TYR A 169 -14.82 -7.58 1.10
C TYR A 169 -14.66 -6.99 2.49
N TYR A 170 -15.68 -7.04 3.34
CA TYR A 170 -15.65 -6.49 4.70
C TYR A 170 -15.17 -7.55 5.70
N THR A 171 -13.88 -7.75 5.74
CA THR A 171 -13.23 -8.83 6.51
C THR A 171 -12.99 -8.49 7.97
N PHE A 172 -12.63 -7.23 8.27
CA PHE A 172 -12.22 -6.75 9.60
C PHE A 172 -10.99 -7.48 10.19
N ASP A 173 -10.15 -8.04 9.34
CA ASP A 173 -8.98 -8.82 9.77
C ASP A 173 -7.66 -8.04 9.74
N GLY A 174 -7.74 -6.72 9.57
CA GLY A 174 -6.59 -5.82 9.59
C GLY A 174 -5.86 -5.75 8.26
N ARG A 175 -5.17 -4.65 8.05
CA ARG A 175 -4.53 -4.31 6.76
C ARG A 175 -3.60 -5.40 6.24
N LYS A 176 -2.78 -6.03 7.09
CA LYS A 176 -1.81 -7.04 6.65
C LYS A 176 -2.49 -8.31 6.11
N ALA A 177 -3.50 -8.81 6.81
CA ALA A 177 -4.27 -9.97 6.34
C ALA A 177 -5.05 -9.62 5.06
N ASN A 178 -5.65 -8.43 5.01
CA ASN A 178 -6.37 -7.94 3.83
C ASN A 178 -5.45 -7.72 2.64
N GLN A 179 -4.22 -7.26 2.87
CA GLN A 179 -3.19 -7.13 1.84
C GLN A 179 -2.90 -8.50 1.20
N THR A 180 -2.61 -9.51 2.03
CA THR A 180 -2.35 -10.86 1.55
C THR A 180 -3.56 -11.43 0.83
N LEU A 181 -4.75 -11.28 1.40
CA LEU A 181 -5.99 -11.72 0.76
C LEU A 181 -6.19 -11.06 -0.60
N GLY A 182 -6.05 -9.74 -0.69
CA GLY A 182 -6.21 -9.00 -1.95
C GLY A 182 -5.29 -9.49 -3.05
N MET A 183 -4.06 -9.80 -2.71
CA MET A 183 -3.08 -10.33 -3.64
C MET A 183 -3.44 -11.76 -4.11
N LEU A 184 -3.90 -12.62 -3.21
CA LEU A 184 -4.31 -13.98 -3.55
C LEU A 184 -5.61 -13.99 -4.35
N LEU A 185 -6.59 -13.17 -3.95
CA LEU A 185 -7.86 -13.02 -4.67
C LEU A 185 -7.62 -12.53 -6.11
N THR A 186 -6.84 -11.47 -6.29
CA THR A 186 -6.59 -10.94 -7.64
C THR A 186 -5.94 -11.96 -8.55
N ARG A 187 -4.99 -12.76 -8.03
CA ARG A 187 -4.39 -13.84 -8.82
C ARG A 187 -5.42 -14.92 -9.20
N ARG A 188 -6.26 -15.35 -8.26
CA ARG A 188 -7.31 -16.32 -8.55
C ARG A 188 -8.34 -15.75 -9.53
N MET A 189 -8.71 -14.48 -9.37
CA MET A 189 -9.57 -13.76 -10.33
C MET A 189 -8.97 -13.72 -11.74
N GLU A 190 -7.65 -13.52 -11.88
CA GLU A 190 -6.98 -13.61 -13.19
C GLU A 190 -7.14 -15.00 -13.82
N LYS A 191 -6.89 -16.07 -13.06
CA LYS A 191 -7.07 -17.45 -13.53
C LYS A 191 -8.51 -17.76 -13.94
N MET A 192 -9.48 -17.14 -13.27
CA MET A 192 -10.90 -17.28 -13.57
C MET A 192 -11.38 -16.36 -14.71
N GLY A 193 -10.49 -15.57 -15.31
CA GLY A 193 -10.84 -14.65 -16.40
C GLY A 193 -11.62 -13.40 -15.97
N ILE A 194 -11.63 -13.06 -14.69
CA ILE A 194 -12.34 -11.88 -14.14
C ILE A 194 -11.60 -10.59 -14.47
N LYS A 195 -10.31 -10.66 -14.76
CA LYS A 195 -9.44 -9.53 -15.15
C LYS A 195 -9.39 -8.40 -14.10
N PRO A 196 -8.80 -8.65 -12.93
CA PRO A 196 -8.60 -7.61 -11.93
C PRO A 196 -7.63 -6.53 -12.44
N LEU A 197 -7.90 -5.28 -12.08
CA LEU A 197 -7.12 -4.10 -12.48
C LEU A 197 -6.24 -3.61 -11.34
N SER A 198 -6.84 -3.45 -10.16
CA SER A 198 -6.19 -2.96 -8.95
C SER A 198 -6.94 -3.43 -7.71
N PHE A 199 -6.31 -3.30 -6.56
CA PHE A 199 -6.97 -3.48 -5.28
C PHE A 199 -6.48 -2.46 -4.25
N SER A 200 -7.33 -2.10 -3.31
CA SER A 200 -7.00 -1.27 -2.15
C SER A 200 -7.36 -1.98 -0.86
N VAL A 201 -6.65 -1.67 0.22
CA VAL A 201 -6.83 -2.33 1.52
C VAL A 201 -6.89 -1.33 2.65
N THR A 202 -7.80 -1.58 3.57
CA THR A 202 -7.90 -0.92 4.87
C THR A 202 -7.81 -1.96 5.98
N ASP A 203 -7.87 -1.53 7.24
CA ASP A 203 -7.97 -2.48 8.36
C ASP A 203 -9.31 -3.21 8.39
N TYR A 204 -10.34 -2.64 7.80
CA TYR A 204 -11.71 -3.15 7.85
C TYR A 204 -12.10 -4.02 6.66
N GLY A 205 -11.36 -3.92 5.56
CA GLY A 205 -11.67 -4.66 4.35
C GLY A 205 -10.75 -4.31 3.19
N LEU A 206 -11.09 -4.85 2.03
CA LEU A 206 -10.41 -4.56 0.79
C LEU A 206 -11.41 -4.38 -0.35
N SER A 207 -11.02 -3.65 -1.37
CA SER A 207 -11.74 -3.55 -2.63
C SER A 207 -10.89 -4.04 -3.78
N VAL A 208 -11.50 -4.73 -4.74
CA VAL A 208 -10.88 -5.13 -6.00
C VAL A 208 -11.66 -4.50 -7.14
N ALA A 209 -10.98 -3.74 -7.98
CA ALA A 209 -11.52 -3.27 -9.26
C ALA A 209 -11.21 -4.31 -10.35
N SER A 210 -12.20 -4.70 -11.14
CA SER A 210 -12.06 -5.69 -12.21
C SER A 210 -12.86 -5.32 -13.44
N VAL A 211 -12.49 -5.85 -14.60
CA VAL A 211 -13.23 -5.65 -15.86
C VAL A 211 -14.60 -6.35 -15.80
N ASN A 212 -14.62 -7.57 -15.26
CA ASN A 212 -15.82 -8.39 -15.17
C ASN A 212 -16.32 -8.48 -13.74
N ALA A 213 -17.64 -8.49 -13.58
CA ALA A 213 -18.30 -8.78 -12.30
C ALA A 213 -18.08 -10.25 -11.89
N ILE A 214 -18.19 -10.52 -10.60
CA ILE A 214 -18.18 -11.90 -10.07
C ILE A 214 -19.60 -12.38 -9.78
N THR A 215 -19.79 -13.70 -9.81
CA THR A 215 -21.01 -14.36 -9.37
C THR A 215 -20.84 -14.91 -7.96
N GLN A 216 -21.94 -15.25 -7.28
CA GLN A 216 -21.90 -15.91 -5.97
C GLN A 216 -21.09 -17.23 -6.00
N GLY A 217 -21.22 -18.02 -7.06
CA GLY A 217 -20.42 -19.26 -7.21
C GLY A 217 -18.92 -19.00 -7.37
N GLN A 218 -18.54 -17.95 -8.10
CA GLN A 218 -17.16 -17.53 -8.20
C GLN A 218 -16.64 -16.99 -6.87
N LEU A 219 -17.44 -16.25 -6.10
CA LEU A 219 -17.07 -15.80 -4.76
C LEU A 219 -16.73 -16.97 -3.84
N GLN A 220 -17.54 -18.03 -3.84
CA GLN A 220 -17.25 -19.23 -3.07
C GLN A 220 -15.92 -19.89 -3.47
N GLN A 221 -15.64 -19.96 -4.77
CA GLN A 221 -14.37 -20.49 -5.27
C GLN A 221 -13.18 -19.60 -4.87
N LEU A 222 -13.36 -18.28 -4.82
CA LEU A 222 -12.32 -17.34 -4.40
C LEU A 222 -11.89 -17.53 -2.94
N PHE A 223 -12.79 -17.95 -2.07
CA PHE A 223 -12.53 -18.15 -0.64
C PHE A 223 -12.10 -19.59 -0.25
N GLN A 224 -11.92 -20.49 -1.21
CA GLN A 224 -11.47 -21.84 -0.89
C GLN A 224 -10.08 -21.82 -0.22
N PRO A 225 -9.87 -22.62 0.85
CA PRO A 225 -8.62 -22.62 1.63
C PRO A 225 -7.37 -23.01 0.84
N ASP A 226 -7.50 -23.72 -0.28
CA ASP A 226 -6.40 -24.06 -1.20
C ASP A 226 -5.71 -22.84 -1.81
N ILE A 227 -6.29 -21.64 -1.62
CA ILE A 227 -5.66 -20.36 -1.98
C ILE A 227 -4.30 -20.15 -1.28
N LEU A 228 -4.06 -20.82 -0.16
CA LEU A 228 -2.81 -20.80 0.61
C LEU A 228 -1.80 -21.87 0.16
N GLY A 229 -2.11 -22.66 -0.87
CA GLY A 229 -1.29 -23.78 -1.33
C GLY A 229 0.04 -23.38 -2.02
N ASP A 230 0.73 -24.36 -2.60
CA ASP A 230 2.10 -24.27 -3.15
C ASP A 230 2.34 -23.15 -4.14
N GLU A 231 1.28 -22.67 -4.81
CA GLU A 231 1.37 -21.51 -5.70
C GLU A 231 1.70 -20.19 -4.97
N SER A 232 1.56 -20.15 -3.65
CA SER A 232 1.86 -18.97 -2.84
C SER A 232 3.36 -18.66 -2.78
N GLU A 233 4.22 -19.68 -2.79
CA GLU A 233 5.68 -19.48 -2.71
C GLU A 233 6.27 -18.85 -3.97
N ASP A 234 5.98 -19.41 -5.14
CA ASP A 234 6.48 -18.89 -6.42
C ASP A 234 5.94 -17.49 -6.72
N TRP A 235 4.71 -17.24 -6.31
CA TRP A 235 4.09 -15.94 -6.46
C TRP A 235 4.67 -14.91 -5.48
N MET A 236 4.91 -15.29 -4.23
CA MET A 236 5.54 -14.42 -3.23
C MET A 236 6.92 -13.94 -3.72
N LEU A 237 7.68 -14.83 -4.39
CA LEU A 237 8.96 -14.49 -5.02
C LEU A 237 8.85 -13.47 -6.16
N GLN A 238 7.69 -13.36 -6.79
CA GLN A 238 7.45 -12.40 -7.88
C GLN A 238 6.80 -11.11 -7.39
N ALA A 239 6.31 -11.07 -6.16
CA ALA A 239 5.58 -9.94 -5.62
C ALA A 239 6.47 -8.68 -5.49
N PRO A 240 5.98 -7.49 -5.88
CA PRO A 240 6.68 -6.23 -5.70
C PRO A 240 7.09 -5.96 -4.24
N MET A 241 6.36 -6.57 -3.32
CA MET A 241 6.57 -6.52 -1.88
C MET A 241 7.93 -7.10 -1.48
N LEU A 242 8.33 -8.24 -2.01
CA LEU A 242 9.64 -8.83 -1.72
C LEU A 242 10.80 -7.98 -2.24
N LYS A 243 10.64 -7.32 -3.38
CA LYS A 243 11.63 -6.34 -3.84
C LYS A 243 11.78 -5.19 -2.84
N ARG A 244 10.66 -4.76 -2.22
CA ARG A 244 10.68 -3.71 -1.18
C ARG A 244 11.43 -4.16 0.08
N SER A 245 11.13 -5.34 0.60
CA SER A 245 11.88 -5.94 1.73
C SER A 245 13.35 -6.17 1.38
N PHE A 246 13.63 -6.68 0.19
CA PHE A 246 15.00 -6.89 -0.25
C PHE A 246 15.82 -5.59 -0.33
N ARG A 247 15.21 -4.46 -0.65
CA ARG A 247 15.90 -3.15 -0.64
C ARG A 247 16.42 -2.81 0.75
N GLN A 248 15.62 -3.02 1.79
CA GLN A 248 16.05 -2.80 3.17
C GLN A 248 17.17 -3.77 3.56
N VAL A 249 17.01 -5.05 3.26
CA VAL A 249 18.03 -6.08 3.50
C VAL A 249 19.34 -5.76 2.76
N ALA A 250 19.27 -5.31 1.51
CA ALA A 250 20.44 -4.93 0.72
C ALA A 250 21.18 -3.72 1.29
N VAL A 251 20.47 -2.76 1.87
CA VAL A 251 21.09 -1.61 2.55
C VAL A 251 21.70 -2.02 3.87
N VAL A 252 20.97 -2.76 4.72
CA VAL A 252 21.44 -3.22 6.04
C VAL A 252 22.66 -4.13 5.91
N SER A 253 22.67 -5.02 4.92
CA SER A 253 23.82 -5.92 4.65
C SER A 253 25.02 -5.22 4.00
N GLY A 254 24.88 -3.94 3.62
CA GLY A 254 25.92 -3.19 2.89
C GLY A 254 26.13 -3.67 1.46
N LEU A 255 25.20 -4.44 0.90
CA LEU A 255 25.21 -4.82 -0.51
C LEU A 255 24.99 -3.59 -1.41
N THR A 256 24.13 -2.68 -0.96
CA THR A 256 23.91 -1.38 -1.60
C THR A 256 24.19 -0.28 -0.60
N GLU A 257 25.20 0.56 -0.89
CA GLU A 257 25.53 1.70 -0.04
C GLU A 257 24.57 2.86 -0.32
N GLN A 258 23.89 3.32 0.73
CA GLN A 258 23.00 4.49 0.65
C GLN A 258 23.80 5.80 0.79
N ARG A 259 24.86 5.79 1.59
CA ARG A 259 25.72 6.95 1.85
C ARG A 259 27.11 6.70 1.29
N TYR A 260 27.62 7.63 0.49
CA TYR A 260 28.96 7.57 -0.10
C TYR A 260 29.58 8.96 -0.12
N HIS A 261 30.72 9.16 0.58
CA HIS A 261 31.51 10.40 0.59
C HIS A 261 30.65 11.67 0.61
N ALA A 262 30.02 12.09 1.60
CA ALA A 262 29.21 13.32 1.67
C ALA A 262 28.03 13.41 0.66
N SER A 263 27.82 12.39 -0.18
CA SER A 263 26.64 12.28 -1.04
C SER A 263 25.76 11.13 -0.59
N GLN A 264 24.45 11.29 -0.70
CA GLN A 264 23.46 10.28 -0.44
C GLN A 264 22.80 9.91 -1.77
N LYS A 265 22.71 8.60 -2.06
CA LYS A 265 21.98 8.14 -3.24
C LYS A 265 20.49 8.41 -3.06
N THR A 266 19.81 8.81 -4.12
CA THR A 266 18.36 8.93 -4.12
C THR A 266 17.71 7.55 -3.98
N MET A 267 16.50 7.49 -3.42
CA MET A 267 15.75 6.24 -3.32
C MET A 267 15.58 5.58 -4.70
N LYS A 268 15.37 6.36 -5.77
CA LYS A 268 15.28 5.85 -7.14
C LYS A 268 16.57 5.11 -7.59
N GLN A 269 17.75 5.63 -7.25
CA GLN A 269 19.02 4.99 -7.57
C GLN A 269 19.23 3.71 -6.76
N VAL A 270 18.87 3.71 -5.47
CA VAL A 270 18.90 2.54 -4.60
C VAL A 270 17.93 1.49 -5.12
N THR A 271 16.70 1.87 -5.44
CA THR A 271 15.65 0.99 -5.98
C THR A 271 16.12 0.28 -7.26
N PHE A 272 16.60 1.04 -8.24
CA PHE A 272 17.05 0.47 -9.50
C PHE A 272 18.19 -0.56 -9.30
N SER A 273 19.18 -0.21 -8.50
CA SER A 273 20.32 -1.11 -8.23
C SER A 273 19.88 -2.37 -7.48
N THR A 274 19.01 -2.24 -6.48
CA THR A 274 18.56 -3.37 -5.65
C THR A 274 17.59 -4.27 -6.41
N ASP A 275 16.73 -3.73 -7.24
CA ASP A 275 15.80 -4.51 -8.05
C ASP A 275 16.54 -5.38 -9.07
N LEU A 276 17.59 -4.83 -9.72
CA LEU A 276 18.45 -5.59 -10.63
C LEU A 276 19.18 -6.73 -9.88
N ILE A 277 19.73 -6.45 -8.71
CA ILE A 277 20.42 -7.47 -7.89
C ILE A 277 19.41 -8.54 -7.45
N TYR A 278 18.22 -8.15 -7.00
CA TYR A 278 17.16 -9.08 -6.62
C TYR A 278 16.80 -10.04 -7.76
N ASP A 279 16.55 -9.51 -8.96
CA ASP A 279 16.17 -10.31 -10.11
C ASP A 279 17.32 -11.24 -10.52
N THR A 280 18.57 -10.79 -10.48
CA THR A 280 19.75 -11.60 -10.75
C THR A 280 19.93 -12.74 -9.74
N LEU A 281 19.80 -12.46 -8.43
CA LEU A 281 19.93 -13.49 -7.39
C LEU A 281 18.79 -14.51 -7.51
N ARG A 282 17.56 -14.05 -7.77
CA ARG A 282 16.41 -14.94 -7.95
C ARG A 282 16.60 -15.91 -9.13
N GLU A 283 17.26 -15.46 -10.19
CA GLU A 283 17.49 -16.29 -11.39
C GLU A 283 18.65 -17.26 -11.20
N HIS A 284 19.75 -16.81 -10.58
CA HIS A 284 21.01 -17.55 -10.56
C HIS A 284 21.38 -18.16 -9.20
N ASP A 285 20.83 -17.64 -8.09
CA ASP A 285 21.10 -18.13 -6.73
C ASP A 285 19.87 -17.95 -5.83
N ARG A 286 18.86 -18.81 -6.04
CA ARG A 286 17.59 -18.77 -5.31
C ARG A 286 17.73 -18.98 -3.80
N ASP A 287 18.82 -19.65 -3.37
CA ASP A 287 19.12 -19.96 -1.98
C ASP A 287 19.98 -18.92 -1.28
N HIS A 288 20.28 -17.82 -1.95
CA HIS A 288 21.08 -16.74 -1.41
C HIS A 288 20.52 -16.24 -0.08
N ILE A 289 21.40 -16.06 0.93
CA ILE A 289 21.00 -15.70 2.31
C ILE A 289 20.13 -14.41 2.35
N LEU A 290 20.45 -13.42 1.53
CA LEU A 290 19.70 -12.15 1.52
C LEU A 290 18.28 -12.31 0.93
N LEU A 291 18.05 -13.26 0.03
CA LEU A 291 16.70 -13.58 -0.44
C LEU A 291 15.91 -14.28 0.68
N LYS A 292 16.53 -15.20 1.42
CA LYS A 292 15.91 -15.86 2.58
C LYS A 292 15.55 -14.86 3.68
N VAL A 293 16.46 -13.94 3.99
CA VAL A 293 16.18 -12.87 4.97
C VAL A 293 15.05 -11.96 4.49
N ALA A 294 15.09 -11.50 3.24
CA ALA A 294 14.03 -10.65 2.69
C ALA A 294 12.67 -11.32 2.71
N ARG A 295 12.62 -12.65 2.47
CA ARG A 295 11.39 -13.46 2.59
C ARG A 295 10.91 -13.53 4.02
N ALA A 296 11.78 -13.86 4.97
CA ALA A 296 11.43 -13.95 6.39
C ALA A 296 10.93 -12.60 6.95
N ASP A 297 11.55 -11.49 6.54
CA ASP A 297 11.09 -10.16 6.92
C ASP A 297 9.73 -9.83 6.30
N ALA A 298 9.51 -10.14 5.02
CA ALA A 298 8.24 -9.96 4.36
C ALA A 298 7.12 -10.76 5.03
N GLU A 299 7.36 -12.02 5.37
CA GLU A 299 6.41 -12.88 6.07
C GLU A 299 6.02 -12.31 7.44
N ARG A 300 6.98 -11.76 8.18
CA ARG A 300 6.73 -11.19 9.52
C ARG A 300 6.08 -9.82 9.50
N GLU A 301 6.50 -8.97 8.58
CA GLU A 301 6.10 -7.56 8.58
C GLU A 301 4.91 -7.25 7.69
N LEU A 302 4.78 -7.96 6.58
CA LEU A 302 3.82 -7.65 5.51
C LEU A 302 2.68 -8.65 5.41
N LEU A 303 2.87 -9.88 5.90
CA LEU A 303 1.88 -10.94 5.80
C LEU A 303 1.41 -11.36 7.19
N ASP A 304 0.12 -11.45 7.37
CA ASP A 304 -0.50 -12.08 8.54
C ASP A 304 -1.22 -13.37 8.10
N LEU A 305 -0.41 -14.37 7.73
CA LEU A 305 -0.90 -15.66 7.22
C LEU A 305 -1.77 -16.39 8.23
N ARG A 306 -1.46 -16.24 9.53
CA ARG A 306 -2.27 -16.88 10.59
C ARG A 306 -3.67 -16.27 10.64
N ARG A 307 -3.76 -14.96 10.58
CA ARG A 307 -5.04 -14.25 10.61
C ARG A 307 -5.84 -14.52 9.33
N LEU A 308 -5.15 -14.57 8.18
CA LEU A 308 -5.75 -14.95 6.92
C LEU A 308 -6.27 -16.37 6.90
N ALA A 309 -5.51 -17.34 7.42
CA ALA A 309 -5.97 -18.74 7.54
C ALA A 309 -7.24 -18.85 8.39
N ASN A 310 -7.27 -18.16 9.54
CA ASN A 310 -8.45 -18.08 10.39
C ASN A 310 -9.65 -17.44 9.68
N LEU A 311 -9.41 -16.41 8.87
CA LEU A 311 -10.44 -15.76 8.06
C LEU A 311 -11.04 -16.75 7.05
N LEU A 312 -10.20 -17.43 6.29
CA LEU A 312 -10.65 -18.39 5.27
C LEU A 312 -11.45 -19.54 5.88
N ILE A 313 -10.98 -20.13 6.99
CA ILE A 313 -11.71 -21.18 7.70
C ILE A 313 -13.07 -20.70 8.18
N ARG A 314 -13.14 -19.48 8.70
CA ARG A 314 -14.37 -18.89 9.26
C ARG A 314 -15.42 -18.57 8.20
N TYR A 315 -14.98 -18.23 6.99
CA TYR A 315 -15.86 -17.61 5.99
C TYR A 315 -15.99 -18.39 4.68
N VAL A 316 -15.38 -19.54 4.55
CA VAL A 316 -15.40 -20.33 3.31
C VAL A 316 -16.82 -20.55 2.78
N ASP A 317 -17.80 -20.80 3.66
CA ASP A 317 -19.18 -21.07 3.30
C ASP A 317 -20.15 -19.93 3.64
N SER A 318 -19.67 -18.86 4.26
CA SER A 318 -20.52 -17.77 4.78
C SER A 318 -20.36 -16.43 4.06
N ALA A 319 -19.56 -16.38 3.00
CA ALA A 319 -19.42 -15.16 2.20
C ALA A 319 -20.67 -14.91 1.33
N THR A 320 -21.28 -13.73 1.50
CA THR A 320 -22.51 -13.34 0.81
C THR A 320 -22.25 -12.18 -0.14
N LEU A 321 -22.58 -12.36 -1.43
CA LEU A 321 -22.46 -11.33 -2.44
C LEU A 321 -23.76 -10.52 -2.55
N VAL A 322 -23.64 -9.20 -2.37
CA VAL A 322 -24.72 -8.23 -2.57
C VAL A 322 -24.37 -7.37 -3.79
N ASN A 323 -25.20 -7.45 -4.81
CA ASN A 323 -25.05 -6.62 -6.00
C ASN A 323 -25.81 -5.30 -5.79
N LEU A 324 -25.12 -4.20 -5.96
CA LEU A 324 -25.64 -2.85 -5.79
C LEU A 324 -25.54 -2.10 -7.13
N GLU A 325 -26.39 -1.11 -7.33
CA GLU A 325 -26.31 -0.23 -8.49
C GLU A 325 -25.30 0.90 -8.30
N LYS A 326 -25.01 1.25 -7.04
CA LYS A 326 -24.13 2.35 -6.63
C LYS A 326 -23.33 1.95 -5.38
N PRO A 327 -22.19 2.61 -5.10
CA PRO A 327 -21.43 2.36 -3.88
C PRO A 327 -22.27 2.62 -2.62
N SER A 328 -22.19 1.71 -1.68
CA SER A 328 -22.78 1.90 -0.35
C SER A 328 -21.99 2.92 0.49
N PRO A 329 -22.58 3.52 1.53
CA PRO A 329 -21.86 4.42 2.42
C PRO A 329 -20.57 3.83 3.00
N MET A 330 -20.55 2.54 3.34
CA MET A 330 -19.35 1.87 3.85
C MET A 330 -18.30 1.56 2.78
N ALA A 331 -18.73 1.44 1.52
CA ALA A 331 -17.82 1.18 0.40
C ALA A 331 -16.91 2.37 0.10
N ILE A 332 -17.42 3.58 0.22
CA ILE A 332 -16.75 4.81 -0.21
C ILE A 332 -15.36 5.00 0.40
N PRO A 333 -15.17 4.91 1.73
CA PRO A 333 -13.84 5.08 2.32
C PRO A 333 -12.81 4.05 1.85
N ILE A 334 -13.26 2.84 1.49
CA ILE A 334 -12.38 1.75 1.03
C ILE A 334 -11.99 1.97 -0.43
N VAL A 335 -12.94 2.38 -1.27
CA VAL A 335 -12.69 2.67 -2.70
C VAL A 335 -11.81 3.90 -2.87
N LEU A 336 -12.01 4.92 -2.04
CA LEU A 336 -11.23 6.17 -2.08
C LEU A 336 -9.87 6.06 -1.38
N ASP A 337 -9.48 4.92 -0.81
CA ASP A 337 -8.13 4.78 -0.24
C ASP A 337 -7.10 4.91 -1.36
N VAL A 338 -6.33 5.99 -1.29
CA VAL A 338 -5.30 6.41 -2.24
C VAL A 338 -4.19 5.37 -2.43
N ARG A 339 -4.11 4.36 -1.57
CA ARG A 339 -3.06 3.34 -1.55
C ARG A 339 -3.42 2.09 -2.35
N SER A 340 -4.09 2.25 -3.49
CA SER A 340 -4.40 1.11 -4.36
C SER A 340 -3.12 0.50 -4.95
N GLU A 341 -3.04 -0.83 -4.95
CA GLU A 341 -1.98 -1.57 -5.62
C GLU A 341 -2.44 -2.05 -6.99
N GLN A 342 -1.63 -1.80 -8.01
CA GLN A 342 -1.92 -2.25 -9.37
C GLN A 342 -1.58 -3.73 -9.54
N VAL A 343 -2.44 -4.46 -10.23
CA VAL A 343 -2.20 -5.85 -10.61
C VAL A 343 -1.25 -5.88 -11.80
N LYS A 344 -0.22 -6.74 -11.76
CA LYS A 344 0.69 -6.92 -12.88
C LYS A 344 -0.08 -7.40 -14.10
N GLY A 345 0.09 -6.71 -15.24
CA GLY A 345 -0.59 -7.06 -16.49
C GLY A 345 -1.87 -6.28 -16.78
N ALA A 346 -2.38 -5.51 -15.84
CA ALA A 346 -3.59 -4.68 -16.04
C ALA A 346 -3.41 -3.53 -17.06
N GLY A 347 -2.15 -3.17 -17.38
CA GLY A 347 -1.83 -2.23 -18.45
C GLY A 347 -2.31 -0.80 -18.25
N ALA A 348 -2.52 -0.09 -19.36
CA ALA A 348 -2.93 1.32 -19.36
C ALA A 348 -4.32 1.55 -18.73
N GLN A 349 -5.18 0.55 -18.72
CA GLN A 349 -6.54 0.65 -18.20
C GLN A 349 -6.58 0.85 -16.68
N ALA A 350 -5.67 0.18 -15.93
CA ALA A 350 -5.55 0.39 -14.48
C ALA A 350 -5.06 1.81 -14.13
N ILE A 351 -4.18 2.38 -14.94
CA ILE A 351 -3.67 3.74 -14.75
C ILE A 351 -4.78 4.77 -14.98
N ILE A 352 -5.59 4.58 -16.04
CA ILE A 352 -6.72 5.45 -16.36
C ILE A 352 -7.77 5.39 -15.26
N GLU A 353 -8.10 4.18 -14.77
CA GLU A 353 -9.09 4.00 -13.71
C GLU A 353 -8.66 4.67 -12.42
N GLN A 354 -7.40 4.51 -12.02
CA GLN A 354 -6.87 5.15 -10.82
C GLN A 354 -6.89 6.69 -10.92
N ALA A 355 -6.50 7.25 -12.07
CA ALA A 355 -6.56 8.70 -12.29
C ALA A 355 -8.00 9.23 -12.21
N ASN A 356 -8.96 8.45 -12.71
CA ASN A 356 -10.36 8.78 -12.69
C ASN A 356 -10.97 8.75 -11.28
N LEU A 357 -10.58 7.78 -10.44
CA LEU A 357 -11.02 7.70 -9.04
C LEU A 357 -10.65 8.96 -8.24
N TYR A 358 -9.46 9.50 -8.47
CA TYR A 358 -9.03 10.75 -7.80
C TYR A 358 -9.89 11.95 -8.22
N ALA A 359 -10.24 12.05 -9.49
CA ALA A 359 -11.03 13.16 -10.01
C ALA A 359 -12.49 13.13 -9.52
N GLU A 360 -13.01 11.98 -9.07
CA GLU A 360 -14.41 11.79 -8.71
C GLU A 360 -14.67 11.50 -7.23
N ALA A 361 -13.64 11.49 -6.41
CA ALA A 361 -13.79 11.38 -4.97
C ALA A 361 -14.81 12.41 -4.42
N GLU A 362 -14.77 13.62 -4.95
CA GLU A 362 -15.73 14.68 -4.59
C GLU A 362 -17.14 14.38 -5.07
N THR A 363 -17.29 13.87 -6.29
CA THR A 363 -18.60 13.52 -6.85
C THR A 363 -19.27 12.39 -6.05
N MET A 364 -18.52 11.37 -5.65
CA MET A 364 -19.03 10.30 -4.77
C MET A 364 -19.43 10.83 -3.39
N LEU A 365 -18.66 11.75 -2.82
CA LEU A 365 -18.99 12.38 -1.53
C LEU A 365 -20.25 13.27 -1.66
N ASP A 366 -20.42 13.97 -2.77
CA ASP A 366 -21.60 14.80 -3.02
C ASP A 366 -22.86 13.96 -3.30
N GLU A 367 -22.73 12.83 -3.98
CA GLU A 367 -23.84 11.87 -4.13
C GLU A 367 -24.28 11.32 -2.77
N VAL A 368 -23.36 10.97 -1.88
CA VAL A 368 -23.68 10.52 -0.52
C VAL A 368 -24.30 11.64 0.31
N ARG A 369 -23.81 12.87 0.21
CA ARG A 369 -24.42 14.03 0.88
C ARG A 369 -25.84 14.30 0.37
N ALA A 370 -26.06 14.17 -0.92
CA ALA A 370 -27.39 14.30 -1.51
C ALA A 370 -28.36 13.22 -1.01
N LEU A 371 -27.88 11.97 -0.87
CA LEU A 371 -28.64 10.86 -0.30
C LEU A 371 -28.94 11.09 1.20
N LEU A 372 -28.00 11.64 1.95
CA LEU A 372 -28.19 12.05 3.35
C LEU A 372 -29.25 13.13 3.51
N SER A 373 -29.25 14.12 2.62
CA SER A 373 -30.23 15.22 2.65
C SER A 373 -31.62 14.79 2.17
N GLY A 374 -31.73 13.81 1.27
CA GLY A 374 -33.00 13.26 0.77
C GLY A 374 -33.65 12.23 1.71
N ALA A 375 -32.86 11.54 2.54
CA ALA A 375 -33.38 10.57 3.52
C ALA A 375 -33.94 11.22 4.80
N SER A 376 -33.80 12.54 4.96
CA SER A 376 -34.35 13.30 6.10
C SER A 376 -35.78 13.79 5.90
N VAL A 377 -36.45 13.36 4.83
CA VAL A 377 -37.79 13.87 4.43
C VAL A 377 -38.88 12.79 4.46
N GLU A 378 -38.64 11.59 5.06
CA GLU A 378 -39.76 10.66 5.33
C GLU A 378 -39.75 10.21 6.80
#